data_c6b2d697f4dfe9a3a4b4df70063d2914
#
_entry.id   c6b2d697f4dfe9a3a4b4df70063d2914
#
_cell.length_a   1.000
_cell.length_b   1.000
_cell.length_c   1.000
_cell.angle_alpha   90.00
_cell.angle_beta   90.00
_cell.angle_gamma   90.00
#
_symmetry.space_group_name_H-M   'P 1'
#
loop_
_entity.id
_entity.type
_entity.pdbx_description
1 polymer ?
#
loop_
_entity_poly.entity_id
_entity_poly.type
_entity_poly.pdbx_seq_one_letter_code
_entity_poly.pdbx_strand_id
1 'polypeptide(L)'
;MSPVFLGIPLAAIAIALPWILFPAPTTRWTNNRLLNLQSWFINRFTQQLLLPVNMKGHKWAALLTSLMIFLITLNMLGLLPYTFTPTTQLSINLGLATPLWLATVITGMRNQPTHALGHLLPEGTPAPLIPVLIIIETISLFIRPLALGVRLTANLTAGHLLIQLIATASFVLLSMMPAVAITVTMVLFILTLLEVAVAMIQA
;
A
#
# COMPACT_ATOMS: atom_id res chain seq x y z
N MET A 1 -14.20 17.21 -0.91
CA MET A 1 -15.21 17.06 0.16
C MET A 1 -15.41 15.58 0.37
N SER A 2 -15.18 15.06 1.58
CA SER A 2 -15.47 13.65 1.89
C SER A 2 -16.99 13.47 1.93
N PRO A 3 -17.57 12.50 1.19
CA PRO A 3 -18.99 12.22 1.27
C PRO A 3 -19.34 11.79 2.70
N VAL A 4 -20.45 12.29 3.21
CA VAL A 4 -20.92 12.04 4.58
C VAL A 4 -22.15 11.16 4.49
N PHE A 5 -22.13 10.02 5.19
CA PHE A 5 -23.27 9.13 5.31
C PHE A 5 -23.79 9.19 6.76
N LEU A 6 -25.05 9.61 6.96
CA LEU A 6 -25.67 9.76 8.29
C LEU A 6 -24.87 10.63 9.28
N GLY A 7 -24.18 11.68 8.80
CA GLY A 7 -23.36 12.56 9.64
C GLY A 7 -21.94 12.05 9.94
N ILE A 8 -21.60 10.83 9.52
CA ILE A 8 -20.25 10.25 9.71
C ILE A 8 -19.46 10.35 8.38
N PRO A 9 -18.21 10.83 8.39
CA PRO A 9 -17.41 10.84 7.19
C PRO A 9 -17.13 9.41 6.71
N LEU A 10 -17.44 9.10 5.46
CA LEU A 10 -17.23 7.78 4.85
C LEU A 10 -15.78 7.29 4.99
N ALA A 11 -14.83 8.22 5.05
CA ALA A 11 -13.42 7.92 5.31
C ALA A 11 -13.22 7.21 6.67
N ALA A 12 -13.91 7.64 7.72
CA ALA A 12 -13.80 7.02 9.05
C ALA A 12 -14.37 5.60 9.05
N ILE A 13 -15.50 5.39 8.37
CA ILE A 13 -16.11 4.05 8.23
C ILE A 13 -15.17 3.12 7.45
N ALA A 14 -14.60 3.59 6.34
CA ALA A 14 -13.69 2.80 5.52
C ALA A 14 -12.39 2.42 6.27
N ILE A 15 -11.87 3.29 7.14
CA ILE A 15 -10.69 2.99 7.97
C ILE A 15 -11.03 2.03 9.12
N ALA A 16 -12.25 2.10 9.68
CA ALA A 16 -12.69 1.22 10.75
C ALA A 16 -13.02 -0.20 10.27
N LEU A 17 -13.40 -0.37 9.00
CA LEU A 17 -13.84 -1.64 8.42
C LEU A 17 -12.78 -2.74 8.46
N PRO A 18 -11.48 -2.51 8.16
CA PRO A 18 -10.43 -3.51 8.34
C PRO A 18 -10.28 -3.99 9.78
N TRP A 19 -10.51 -3.13 10.75
CA TRP A 19 -10.45 -3.47 12.18
C TRP A 19 -11.55 -4.46 12.59
N ILE A 20 -12.73 -4.33 11.98
CA ILE A 20 -13.88 -5.22 12.23
C ILE A 20 -13.68 -6.57 11.53
N LEU A 21 -13.04 -6.58 10.36
CA LEU A 21 -12.75 -7.81 9.60
C LEU A 21 -11.71 -8.72 10.25
N PHE A 22 -10.81 -8.17 11.08
CA PHE A 22 -9.81 -8.93 11.82
C PHE A 22 -10.22 -9.09 13.28
N PRO A 23 -10.98 -10.14 13.65
CA PRO A 23 -11.39 -10.38 15.03
C PRO A 23 -10.14 -10.65 15.89
N ALA A 24 -10.12 -10.02 17.07
CA ALA A 24 -9.05 -10.23 18.03
C ALA A 24 -8.96 -11.71 18.45
N PRO A 25 -7.77 -12.24 18.70
CA PRO A 25 -7.59 -13.61 19.18
C PRO A 25 -8.31 -13.77 20.52
N THR A 26 -9.27 -14.68 20.56
CA THR A 26 -9.97 -15.01 21.79
C THR A 26 -9.11 -15.99 22.60
N THR A 27 -9.08 -15.83 23.92
CA THR A 27 -8.38 -16.71 24.89
C THR A 27 -9.02 -18.10 25.03
N ARG A 28 -9.76 -18.58 24.04
CA ARG A 28 -10.37 -19.90 24.03
C ARG A 28 -9.36 -20.97 23.63
N TRP A 29 -9.46 -22.13 24.26
CA TRP A 29 -8.63 -23.30 23.99
C TRP A 29 -8.72 -23.82 22.55
N THR A 30 -9.84 -23.58 21.88
CA THR A 30 -10.05 -23.92 20.48
C THR A 30 -10.38 -22.66 19.69
N ASN A 31 -9.52 -22.30 18.73
CA ASN A 31 -9.73 -21.16 17.86
C ASN A 31 -10.76 -21.50 16.77
N ASN A 32 -11.54 -20.50 16.35
CA ASN A 32 -12.43 -20.61 15.19
C ASN A 32 -11.59 -20.86 13.93
N ARG A 33 -12.17 -21.59 12.95
CA ARG A 33 -11.49 -21.91 11.68
C ARG A 33 -10.97 -20.66 10.95
N LEU A 34 -11.72 -19.56 10.98
CA LEU A 34 -11.32 -18.28 10.39
C LEU A 34 -10.09 -17.69 11.09
N LEU A 35 -10.04 -17.71 12.43
CA LEU A 35 -8.89 -17.25 13.19
C LEU A 35 -7.65 -18.10 12.94
N ASN A 36 -7.81 -19.42 12.79
CA ASN A 36 -6.70 -20.31 12.45
C ASN A 36 -6.15 -20.04 11.04
N LEU A 37 -7.02 -19.81 10.07
CA LEU A 37 -6.64 -19.47 8.70
C LEU A 37 -5.94 -18.12 8.64
N GLN A 38 -6.43 -17.14 9.39
CA GLN A 38 -5.84 -15.82 9.53
C GLN A 38 -4.45 -15.90 10.18
N SER A 39 -4.30 -16.61 11.29
CA SER A 39 -3.01 -16.77 11.98
C SER A 39 -2.00 -17.55 11.13
N TRP A 40 -2.46 -18.56 10.39
CA TRP A 40 -1.60 -19.29 9.45
C TRP A 40 -1.11 -18.38 8.32
N PHE A 41 -2.00 -17.59 7.74
CA PHE A 41 -1.64 -16.64 6.69
C PHE A 41 -0.62 -15.60 7.19
N ILE A 42 -0.90 -14.98 8.34
CA ILE A 42 0.00 -14.00 8.95
C ILE A 42 1.37 -14.62 9.23
N ASN A 43 1.42 -15.81 9.83
CA ASN A 43 2.67 -16.48 10.15
C ASN A 43 3.48 -16.86 8.91
N ARG A 44 2.83 -17.37 7.87
CA ARG A 44 3.50 -17.70 6.60
C ARG A 44 4.06 -16.46 5.93
N PHE A 45 3.27 -15.41 5.90
CA PHE A 45 3.63 -14.15 5.28
C PHE A 45 4.78 -13.46 6.02
N THR A 46 4.71 -13.40 7.35
CA THR A 46 5.79 -12.84 8.19
C THR A 46 7.08 -13.62 8.04
N GLN A 47 7.03 -14.95 7.99
CA GLN A 47 8.20 -15.76 7.76
C GLN A 47 8.86 -15.46 6.41
N GLN A 48 8.10 -15.42 5.33
CA GLN A 48 8.65 -15.16 4.00
C GLN A 48 9.27 -13.77 3.85
N LEU A 49 8.64 -12.74 4.41
CA LEU A 49 9.14 -11.36 4.34
C LEU A 49 10.37 -11.12 5.22
N LEU A 50 10.45 -11.79 6.38
CA LEU A 50 11.52 -11.56 7.36
C LEU A 50 12.69 -12.50 7.21
N LEU A 51 12.59 -13.54 6.38
CA LEU A 51 13.69 -14.46 6.10
C LEU A 51 14.98 -13.74 5.65
N PRO A 52 14.94 -12.72 4.77
CA PRO A 52 16.13 -11.99 4.36
C PRO A 52 16.61 -10.95 5.37
N VAL A 53 15.84 -10.68 6.45
CA VAL A 53 16.14 -9.61 7.41
C VAL A 53 16.90 -10.18 8.61
N ASN A 54 18.01 -9.53 8.97
CA ASN A 54 18.82 -9.88 10.13
C ASN A 54 18.01 -9.83 11.44
N MET A 55 18.37 -10.67 12.43
CA MET A 55 17.71 -10.80 13.74
C MET A 55 17.42 -9.46 14.44
N LYS A 56 18.24 -8.44 14.24
CA LYS A 56 18.04 -7.10 14.80
C LYS A 56 16.84 -6.36 14.21
N GLY A 57 16.43 -6.69 12.98
CA GLY A 57 15.27 -6.13 12.31
C GLY A 57 13.93 -6.73 12.74
N HIS A 58 13.95 -7.87 13.41
CA HIS A 58 12.72 -8.58 13.84
C HIS A 58 11.87 -7.79 14.85
N LYS A 59 12.45 -6.79 15.52
CA LYS A 59 11.70 -5.87 16.39
C LYS A 59 10.63 -5.07 15.65
N TRP A 60 10.85 -4.80 14.37
CA TRP A 60 9.91 -4.06 13.51
C TRP A 60 8.91 -4.96 12.78
N ALA A 61 9.10 -6.27 12.90
CA ALA A 61 8.31 -7.26 12.16
C ALA A 61 6.80 -7.13 12.41
N ALA A 62 6.40 -7.04 13.67
CA ALA A 62 5.00 -6.95 14.05
C ALA A 62 4.33 -5.68 13.51
N LEU A 63 5.03 -4.55 13.56
CA LEU A 63 4.52 -3.26 13.08
C LEU A 63 4.39 -3.26 11.55
N LEU A 64 5.42 -3.73 10.83
CA LEU A 64 5.41 -3.76 9.38
C LEU A 64 4.36 -4.73 8.83
N THR A 65 4.22 -5.91 9.43
CA THR A 65 3.21 -6.90 9.01
C THR A 65 1.79 -6.44 9.29
N SER A 66 1.53 -5.81 10.43
CA SER A 66 0.20 -5.26 10.74
C SER A 66 -0.17 -4.14 9.77
N LEU A 67 0.77 -3.27 9.43
CA LEU A 67 0.58 -2.19 8.47
C LEU A 67 0.33 -2.72 7.05
N MET A 68 1.08 -3.73 6.63
CA MET A 68 0.89 -4.35 5.33
C MET A 68 -0.47 -5.02 5.20
N ILE A 69 -0.91 -5.78 6.20
CA ILE A 69 -2.25 -6.39 6.22
C ILE A 69 -3.32 -5.31 6.18
N PHE A 70 -3.14 -4.23 6.93
CA PHE A 70 -4.06 -3.10 6.94
C PHE A 70 -4.16 -2.43 5.57
N LEU A 71 -3.04 -2.19 4.87
CA LEU A 71 -3.04 -1.60 3.54
C LEU A 71 -3.64 -2.54 2.49
N ILE A 72 -3.32 -3.84 2.52
CA ILE A 72 -3.94 -4.83 1.63
C ILE A 72 -5.46 -4.82 1.78
N THR A 73 -5.95 -4.86 3.02
CA THR A 73 -7.40 -4.88 3.27
C THR A 73 -8.07 -3.59 2.83
N LEU A 74 -7.46 -2.43 3.07
CA LEU A 74 -7.99 -1.15 2.58
C LEU A 74 -8.05 -1.09 1.05
N ASN A 75 -7.00 -1.55 0.38
CA ASN A 75 -6.94 -1.57 -1.09
C ASN A 75 -7.97 -2.55 -1.67
N MET A 76 -8.10 -3.74 -1.10
CA MET A 76 -9.08 -4.74 -1.55
C MET A 76 -10.52 -4.28 -1.31
N LEU A 77 -10.80 -3.63 -0.18
CA LEU A 77 -12.11 -3.03 0.08
C LEU A 77 -12.41 -1.88 -0.88
N GLY A 78 -11.38 -1.12 -1.25
CA GLY A 78 -11.49 -0.02 -2.20
C GLY A 78 -11.88 -0.46 -3.61
N LEU A 79 -11.53 -1.69 -4.01
CA LEU A 79 -11.90 -2.24 -5.31
C LEU A 79 -13.38 -2.64 -5.44
N LEU A 80 -14.11 -2.71 -4.32
CA LEU A 80 -15.54 -3.01 -4.37
C LEU A 80 -16.31 -1.82 -4.98
N PRO A 81 -17.31 -2.09 -5.83
CA PRO A 81 -18.11 -1.03 -6.43
C PRO A 81 -18.86 -0.24 -5.34
N TYR A 82 -18.95 1.08 -5.50
CA TYR A 82 -19.62 2.02 -4.59
C TYR A 82 -18.96 2.20 -3.22
N THR A 83 -17.75 1.67 -2.99
CA THR A 83 -17.01 1.91 -1.74
C THR A 83 -16.15 3.15 -1.85
N PHE A 84 -16.03 3.86 -0.72
CA PHE A 84 -15.08 4.95 -0.61
C PHE A 84 -13.68 4.41 -0.38
N THR A 85 -12.73 4.80 -1.22
CA THR A 85 -11.33 4.39 -1.12
C THR A 85 -10.52 5.41 -0.32
N PRO A 86 -10.19 5.18 0.95
CA PRO A 86 -9.38 6.12 1.73
C PRO A 86 -7.95 6.23 1.21
N THR A 87 -7.44 5.18 0.60
CA THR A 87 -6.08 5.11 0.04
C THR A 87 -5.88 5.93 -1.24
N THR A 88 -6.95 6.45 -1.85
CA THR A 88 -6.84 7.45 -2.92
C THR A 88 -6.49 8.84 -2.40
N GLN A 89 -6.63 9.08 -1.09
CA GLN A 89 -6.25 10.35 -0.48
C GLN A 89 -4.75 10.36 -0.16
N LEU A 90 -4.04 11.28 -0.81
CA LEU A 90 -2.60 11.47 -0.64
C LEU A 90 -2.22 11.73 0.83
N SER A 91 -3.08 12.43 1.59
CA SER A 91 -2.85 12.78 2.99
C SER A 91 -2.68 11.56 3.90
N ILE A 92 -3.49 10.51 3.69
CA ILE A 92 -3.43 9.27 4.49
C ILE A 92 -2.16 8.49 4.17
N ASN A 93 -1.85 8.33 2.89
CA ASN A 93 -0.67 7.57 2.46
C ASN A 93 0.63 8.24 2.87
N LEU A 94 0.73 9.57 2.70
CA LEU A 94 1.88 10.33 3.19
C LEU A 94 1.94 10.36 4.72
N GLY A 95 0.79 10.44 5.39
CA GLY A 95 0.72 10.40 6.86
C GLY A 95 1.20 9.07 7.46
N LEU A 96 1.12 7.96 6.71
CA LEU A 96 1.67 6.67 7.11
C LEU A 96 3.14 6.51 6.68
N ALA A 97 3.47 6.91 5.45
CA ALA A 97 4.80 6.72 4.90
C ALA A 97 5.87 7.59 5.56
N THR A 98 5.56 8.87 5.83
CA THR A 98 6.55 9.82 6.38
C THR A 98 7.02 9.47 7.80
N PRO A 99 6.15 9.15 8.79
CA PRO A 99 6.61 8.85 10.13
C PRO A 99 7.37 7.52 10.20
N LEU A 100 6.97 6.52 9.41
CA LEU A 100 7.68 5.24 9.35
C LEU A 100 9.08 5.40 8.74
N TRP A 101 9.18 6.14 7.66
CA TRP A 101 10.46 6.45 7.04
C TRP A 101 11.35 7.25 8.01
N LEU A 102 10.81 8.27 8.67
CA LEU A 102 11.55 9.07 9.65
C LEU A 102 12.04 8.21 10.81
N ALA A 103 11.21 7.30 11.30
CA ALA A 103 11.58 6.36 12.35
C ALA A 103 12.73 5.44 11.92
N THR A 104 12.74 4.92 10.69
CA THR A 104 13.84 4.10 10.18
C THR A 104 15.12 4.88 10.01
N VAL A 105 15.05 6.13 9.54
CA VAL A 105 16.22 7.01 9.39
C VAL A 105 16.82 7.37 10.76
N ILE A 106 15.99 7.77 11.73
CA ILE A 106 16.46 8.11 13.08
C ILE A 106 17.09 6.90 13.77
N THR A 107 16.49 5.73 13.66
CA THR A 107 17.06 4.51 14.26
C THR A 107 18.38 4.11 13.59
N GLY A 108 18.51 4.28 12.29
CA GLY A 108 19.76 4.07 11.55
C GLY A 108 20.86 5.03 12.03
N MET A 109 20.55 6.31 12.11
CA MET A 109 21.48 7.35 12.59
C MET A 109 21.89 7.15 14.06
N ARG A 110 20.99 6.66 14.91
CA ARG A 110 21.27 6.44 16.33
C ARG A 110 22.14 5.21 16.58
N ASN A 111 21.92 4.11 15.84
CA ASN A 111 22.59 2.84 16.10
C ASN A 111 23.96 2.74 15.40
N GLN A 112 24.10 3.25 14.19
CA GLN A 112 25.33 3.17 13.39
C GLN A 112 25.48 4.43 12.52
N PRO A 113 25.88 5.59 13.11
CA PRO A 113 25.98 6.85 12.37
C PRO A 113 27.03 6.80 11.25
N THR A 114 28.13 6.10 11.46
CA THR A 114 29.21 5.95 10.46
C THR A 114 28.76 5.18 9.22
N HIS A 115 28.01 4.09 9.40
CA HIS A 115 27.44 3.34 8.27
C HIS A 115 26.31 4.10 7.57
N ALA A 116 25.46 4.80 8.33
CA ALA A 116 24.39 5.61 7.77
C ALA A 116 24.91 6.76 6.90
N LEU A 117 25.98 7.43 7.35
CA LEU A 117 26.64 8.48 6.58
C LEU A 117 27.52 7.93 5.46
N GLY A 118 28.15 6.77 5.67
CA GLY A 118 28.94 6.08 4.64
C GLY A 118 28.09 5.65 3.44
N HIS A 119 26.82 5.34 3.65
CA HIS A 119 25.89 5.00 2.58
C HIS A 119 25.58 6.18 1.62
N LEU A 120 25.78 7.43 2.10
CA LEU A 120 25.64 8.63 1.26
C LEU A 120 26.82 8.81 0.31
N LEU A 121 27.93 8.08 0.52
CA LEU A 121 29.14 8.18 -0.27
C LEU A 121 29.43 6.80 -0.89
N PRO A 122 29.15 6.57 -2.18
CA PRO A 122 29.53 5.33 -2.84
C PRO A 122 31.04 5.18 -2.94
N GLU A 123 31.55 4.01 -2.56
CA GLU A 123 32.97 3.69 -2.58
C GLU A 123 33.55 3.80 -4.00
N GLY A 124 34.72 4.44 -4.15
CA GLY A 124 35.40 4.56 -5.44
C GLY A 124 35.10 5.82 -6.24
N THR A 125 34.45 6.82 -5.66
CA THR A 125 34.17 8.10 -6.36
C THR A 125 35.38 9.04 -6.40
N PRO A 126 35.66 9.71 -7.54
CA PRO A 126 36.71 10.73 -7.63
C PRO A 126 36.37 11.94 -6.76
N ALA A 127 37.38 12.50 -6.08
CA ALA A 127 37.23 13.57 -5.10
C ALA A 127 36.39 14.80 -5.55
N PRO A 128 36.44 15.29 -6.80
CA PRO A 128 35.66 16.45 -7.22
C PRO A 128 34.14 16.17 -7.35
N LEU A 129 33.73 14.88 -7.49
CA LEU A 129 32.31 14.50 -7.63
C LEU A 129 31.62 14.24 -6.29
N ILE A 130 32.36 14.14 -5.19
CA ILE A 130 31.85 13.82 -3.86
C ILE A 130 30.72 14.78 -3.42
N PRO A 131 30.83 16.12 -3.46
CA PRO A 131 29.78 17.01 -2.96
C PRO A 131 28.50 16.92 -3.77
N VAL A 132 28.60 16.68 -5.07
CA VAL A 132 27.42 16.54 -5.95
C VAL A 132 26.67 15.25 -5.65
N LEU A 133 27.40 14.15 -5.44
CA LEU A 133 26.82 12.84 -5.12
C LEU A 133 26.10 12.84 -3.77
N ILE A 134 26.68 13.49 -2.75
CA ILE A 134 26.05 13.61 -1.43
C ILE A 134 24.71 14.35 -1.54
N ILE A 135 24.65 15.42 -2.32
CA ILE A 135 23.40 16.18 -2.52
C ILE A 135 22.35 15.32 -3.23
N ILE A 136 22.74 14.61 -4.29
CA ILE A 136 21.82 13.73 -5.04
C ILE A 136 21.31 12.61 -4.16
N GLU A 137 22.17 11.97 -3.37
CA GLU A 137 21.75 10.86 -2.49
C GLU A 137 20.86 11.34 -1.34
N THR A 138 21.14 12.51 -0.76
CA THR A 138 20.25 13.11 0.27
C THR A 138 18.89 13.43 -0.31
N ILE A 139 18.80 14.00 -1.51
CA ILE A 139 17.54 14.29 -2.19
C ILE A 139 16.80 12.97 -2.50
N SER A 140 17.52 11.96 -3.01
CA SER A 140 16.97 10.62 -3.28
C SER A 140 16.34 9.99 -2.03
N LEU A 141 17.00 10.15 -0.89
CA LEU A 141 16.53 9.64 0.40
C LEU A 141 15.19 10.29 0.81
N PHE A 142 15.03 11.61 0.62
CA PHE A 142 13.78 12.31 0.89
C PHE A 142 12.67 11.99 -0.12
N ILE A 143 13.01 11.69 -1.35
CA ILE A 143 12.02 11.32 -2.38
C ILE A 143 11.40 9.95 -2.11
N ARG A 144 12.10 9.02 -1.45
CA ARG A 144 11.61 7.65 -1.20
C ARG A 144 10.21 7.59 -0.57
N PRO A 145 9.92 8.24 0.57
CA PRO A 145 8.59 8.19 1.17
C PRO A 145 7.54 8.90 0.32
N LEU A 146 7.92 9.98 -0.36
CA LEU A 146 7.07 10.69 -1.29
C LEU A 146 6.69 9.80 -2.49
N ALA A 147 7.68 9.19 -3.13
CA ALA A 147 7.45 8.32 -4.28
C ALA A 147 6.55 7.12 -3.94
N LEU A 148 6.70 6.56 -2.73
CA LEU A 148 5.91 5.44 -2.26
C LEU A 148 4.45 5.83 -2.04
N GLY A 149 4.19 6.95 -1.35
CA GLY A 149 2.84 7.45 -1.11
C GLY A 149 2.14 7.91 -2.40
N VAL A 150 2.86 8.61 -3.29
CA VAL A 150 2.31 9.06 -4.57
C VAL A 150 2.01 7.88 -5.50
N ARG A 151 2.87 6.86 -5.54
CA ARG A 151 2.65 5.67 -6.37
C ARG A 151 1.37 4.94 -6.00
N LEU A 152 1.11 4.76 -4.72
CA LEU A 152 -0.09 4.09 -4.23
C LEU A 152 -1.35 4.88 -4.57
N THR A 153 -1.36 6.19 -4.34
CA THR A 153 -2.48 7.07 -4.73
C THR A 153 -2.69 7.13 -6.23
N ALA A 154 -1.63 7.33 -7.00
CA ALA A 154 -1.74 7.49 -8.45
C ALA A 154 -2.29 6.24 -9.14
N ASN A 155 -1.82 5.06 -8.74
CA ASN A 155 -2.28 3.81 -9.35
C ASN A 155 -3.74 3.51 -9.02
N LEU A 156 -4.15 3.71 -7.77
CA LEU A 156 -5.56 3.50 -7.39
C LEU A 156 -6.48 4.52 -8.05
N THR A 157 -6.12 5.80 -8.06
CA THR A 157 -6.96 6.82 -8.72
C THR A 157 -7.06 6.62 -10.22
N ALA A 158 -5.93 6.34 -10.89
CA ALA A 158 -5.91 6.09 -12.32
C ALA A 158 -6.67 4.81 -12.69
N GLY A 159 -6.51 3.72 -11.92
CA GLY A 159 -7.22 2.47 -12.11
C GLY A 159 -8.73 2.64 -12.00
N HIS A 160 -9.21 3.25 -10.93
CA HIS A 160 -10.64 3.52 -10.75
C HIS A 160 -11.24 4.41 -11.85
N LEU A 161 -10.52 5.46 -12.28
CA LEU A 161 -10.96 6.31 -13.38
C LEU A 161 -11.06 5.55 -14.71
N LEU A 162 -10.06 4.70 -15.01
CA LEU A 162 -10.06 3.88 -16.21
C LEU A 162 -11.21 2.86 -16.21
N ILE A 163 -11.42 2.16 -15.11
CA ILE A 163 -12.52 1.20 -14.98
C ILE A 163 -13.86 1.91 -15.17
N GLN A 164 -14.05 3.07 -14.55
CA GLN A 164 -15.28 3.82 -14.63
C GLN A 164 -15.55 4.35 -16.06
N LEU A 165 -14.51 4.82 -16.76
CA LEU A 165 -14.62 5.27 -18.16
C LEU A 165 -14.97 4.10 -19.09
N ILE A 166 -14.32 2.96 -18.96
CA ILE A 166 -14.59 1.80 -19.81
C ILE A 166 -15.96 1.19 -19.49
N ALA A 167 -16.36 1.18 -18.21
CA ALA A 167 -17.70 0.73 -17.82
C ALA A 167 -18.81 1.61 -18.41
N THR A 168 -18.67 2.92 -18.37
CA THR A 168 -19.63 3.84 -19.00
C THR A 168 -19.63 3.71 -20.52
N ALA A 169 -18.47 3.54 -21.14
CA ALA A 169 -18.37 3.30 -22.58
C ALA A 169 -19.03 1.96 -22.98
N SER A 170 -18.82 0.89 -22.21
CA SER A 170 -19.45 -0.40 -22.48
C SER A 170 -20.99 -0.32 -22.39
N PHE A 171 -21.51 0.44 -21.44
CA PHE A 171 -22.96 0.64 -21.28
C PHE A 171 -23.56 1.38 -22.47
N VAL A 172 -22.91 2.44 -22.97
CA VAL A 172 -23.37 3.18 -24.15
C VAL A 172 -23.29 2.33 -25.43
N LEU A 173 -22.22 1.54 -25.58
CA LEU A 173 -22.02 0.67 -26.75
C LEU A 173 -23.02 -0.50 -26.81
N LEU A 174 -23.53 -0.95 -25.67
CA LEU A 174 -24.53 -2.01 -25.60
C LEU A 174 -25.82 -1.63 -26.37
N SER A 175 -26.20 -0.35 -26.37
CA SER A 175 -27.38 0.13 -27.08
C SER A 175 -27.14 0.35 -28.58
N MET A 176 -25.89 0.58 -29.00
CA MET A 176 -25.54 0.89 -30.38
C MET A 176 -25.02 -0.30 -31.20
N MET A 177 -24.05 -1.04 -30.63
CA MET A 177 -23.35 -2.15 -31.29
C MET A 177 -23.01 -3.26 -30.28
N PRO A 178 -23.85 -4.29 -30.13
CA PRO A 178 -23.67 -5.32 -29.10
C PRO A 178 -22.39 -6.14 -29.29
N ALA A 179 -21.93 -6.35 -30.51
CA ALA A 179 -20.69 -7.10 -30.77
C ALA A 179 -19.45 -6.38 -30.24
N VAL A 180 -19.38 -5.06 -30.37
CA VAL A 180 -18.28 -4.24 -29.84
C VAL A 180 -18.38 -4.14 -28.32
N ALA A 181 -19.58 -4.09 -27.77
CA ALA A 181 -19.79 -4.05 -26.32
C ALA A 181 -19.23 -5.28 -25.61
N ILE A 182 -19.32 -6.47 -26.21
CA ILE A 182 -18.74 -7.71 -25.65
C ILE A 182 -17.21 -7.61 -25.57
N THR A 183 -16.55 -7.11 -26.61
CA THR A 183 -15.08 -6.95 -26.56
C THR A 183 -14.64 -5.95 -25.50
N VAL A 184 -15.36 -4.85 -25.35
CA VAL A 184 -15.07 -3.81 -24.32
C VAL A 184 -15.30 -4.36 -22.92
N THR A 185 -16.34 -5.18 -22.69
CA THR A 185 -16.56 -5.83 -21.39
C THR A 185 -15.48 -6.86 -21.04
N MET A 186 -14.94 -7.57 -22.03
CA MET A 186 -13.78 -8.45 -21.82
C MET A 186 -12.53 -7.67 -21.41
N VAL A 187 -12.27 -6.54 -22.06
CA VAL A 187 -11.16 -5.63 -21.68
C VAL A 187 -11.36 -5.11 -20.25
N LEU A 188 -12.59 -4.72 -19.89
CA LEU A 188 -12.91 -4.27 -18.53
C LEU A 188 -12.62 -5.35 -17.49
N PHE A 189 -12.95 -6.61 -17.77
CA PHE A 189 -12.66 -7.74 -16.88
C PHE A 189 -11.16 -7.94 -16.68
N ILE A 190 -10.37 -7.89 -17.76
CA ILE A 190 -8.90 -8.00 -17.67
C ILE A 190 -8.32 -6.83 -16.88
N LEU A 191 -8.84 -5.63 -17.07
CA LEU A 191 -8.39 -4.44 -16.37
C LEU A 191 -8.68 -4.51 -14.87
N THR A 192 -9.84 -5.02 -14.47
CA THR A 192 -10.17 -5.23 -13.04
C THR A 192 -9.24 -6.26 -12.40
N LEU A 193 -8.89 -7.36 -13.10
CA LEU A 193 -7.92 -8.33 -12.60
C LEU A 193 -6.52 -7.70 -12.43
N LEU A 194 -6.11 -6.88 -13.39
CA LEU A 194 -4.85 -6.16 -13.31
C LEU A 194 -4.83 -5.20 -12.12
N GLU A 195 -5.92 -4.49 -11.86
CA GLU A 195 -6.01 -3.55 -10.73
C GLU A 195 -5.93 -4.29 -9.39
N VAL A 196 -6.58 -5.46 -9.26
CA VAL A 196 -6.44 -6.34 -8.08
C VAL A 196 -4.98 -6.76 -7.88
N ALA A 197 -4.30 -7.18 -8.93
CA ALA A 197 -2.89 -7.57 -8.86
C ALA A 197 -1.99 -6.41 -8.42
N VAL A 198 -2.21 -5.23 -8.98
CA VAL A 198 -1.47 -4.01 -8.63
C VAL A 198 -1.73 -3.61 -7.18
N ALA A 199 -2.98 -3.64 -6.71
CA ALA A 199 -3.35 -3.34 -5.34
C ALA A 199 -2.66 -4.27 -4.32
N MET A 200 -2.48 -5.55 -4.67
CA MET A 200 -1.76 -6.51 -3.83
C MET A 200 -0.24 -6.31 -3.85
N ILE A 201 0.33 -5.97 -5.00
CA ILE A 201 1.79 -5.80 -5.14
C ILE A 201 2.26 -4.51 -4.46
N GLN A 202 1.42 -3.49 -4.42
CA GLN A 202 1.80 -2.17 -3.90
C GLN A 202 1.58 -1.97 -2.40
N ALA A 203 0.86 -2.86 -1.75
CA ALA A 203 0.69 -2.84 -0.30
C ALA A 203 1.89 -3.45 0.41
#